data_2897ba3315ead7dc4b363622535f723b
#
_entry.id   2897ba3315ead7dc4b363622535f723b
#
_cell.length_a   1.000
_cell.length_b   1.000
_cell.length_c   1.000
_cell.angle_alpha   90.00
_cell.angle_beta   90.00
_cell.angle_gamma   90.00
#
_symmetry.space_group_name_H-M   'P 1'
#
loop_
_entity.id
_entity.type
_entity.pdbx_description
1 polymer ?
#
loop_
_entity_poly.entity_id
_entity_poly.type
_entity_poly.pdbx_seq_one_letter_code
_entity_poly.pdbx_strand_id
1 'polypeptide(L)'
;MVVAVEASLYLDVFFVVLMLAIAGELHALNDAVAAIRSPAGGPGHAVPARAATGTVDATSAAPSAYKAMVGVVSRHQLILASIRELELVMNHSIFLLLFLNMLNICVHTFVTAVLLQKEVQPTTMYKMVSTLPIYMYETGLYCIFGQTIIDQGERLATSAFSSGWPECGVRFRRVLLVFMLRASQPLQLTVGQMYTLSRHTFLQLLNGSYTLFNMLYQIQGNK
;
A
#
# COMPACT_ATOMS: atom_id res chain seq x y z
N MET A 1 -3.92 17.67 -27.37
CA MET A 1 -4.82 17.07 -26.37
C MET A 1 -4.62 15.56 -26.24
N VAL A 2 -4.64 14.78 -27.31
CA VAL A 2 -4.43 13.30 -27.28
C VAL A 2 -3.08 12.95 -26.65
N VAL A 3 -1.98 13.56 -27.08
CA VAL A 3 -0.62 13.30 -26.55
C VAL A 3 -0.51 13.56 -25.03
N ALA A 4 -1.21 14.58 -24.51
CA ALA A 4 -1.19 14.88 -23.09
C ALA A 4 -1.93 13.81 -22.25
N VAL A 5 -3.04 13.28 -22.79
CA VAL A 5 -3.80 12.20 -22.14
C VAL A 5 -2.99 10.90 -22.15
N GLU A 6 -2.33 10.58 -23.26
CA GLU A 6 -1.45 9.42 -23.36
C GLU A 6 -0.28 9.51 -22.38
N ALA A 7 0.38 10.67 -22.30
CA ALA A 7 1.48 10.89 -21.36
C ALA A 7 1.04 10.75 -19.90
N SER A 8 -0.16 11.22 -19.53
CA SER A 8 -0.72 11.03 -18.20
C SER A 8 -0.93 9.56 -17.88
N LEU A 9 -1.55 8.81 -18.80
CA LEU A 9 -1.78 7.38 -18.62
C LEU A 9 -0.48 6.59 -18.43
N TYR A 10 0.58 6.93 -19.17
CA TYR A 10 1.90 6.28 -19.00
C TYR A 10 2.50 6.57 -17.63
N LEU A 11 2.38 7.79 -17.13
CA LEU A 11 2.84 8.14 -15.78
C LEU A 11 2.04 7.41 -14.71
N ASP A 12 0.72 7.31 -14.86
CA ASP A 12 -0.15 6.60 -13.94
C ASP A 12 0.21 5.11 -13.87
N VAL A 13 0.36 4.46 -15.02
CA VAL A 13 0.79 3.06 -15.10
C VAL A 13 2.18 2.89 -14.46
N PHE A 14 3.11 3.80 -14.73
CA PHE A 14 4.45 3.74 -14.17
C PHE A 14 4.42 3.81 -12.63
N PHE A 15 3.70 4.74 -12.04
CA PHE A 15 3.59 4.86 -10.59
C PHE A 15 2.88 3.66 -9.96
N VAL A 16 1.81 3.18 -10.59
CA VAL A 16 1.10 1.97 -10.12
C VAL A 16 2.02 0.75 -10.13
N VAL A 17 2.82 0.56 -11.19
CA VAL A 17 3.79 -0.53 -11.28
C VAL A 17 4.85 -0.43 -10.18
N LEU A 18 5.36 0.78 -9.90
CA LEU A 18 6.31 0.98 -8.80
C LEU A 18 5.69 0.65 -7.43
N MET A 19 4.46 1.09 -7.17
CA MET A 19 3.76 0.77 -5.91
C MET A 19 3.52 -0.74 -5.78
N LEU A 20 3.16 -1.40 -6.87
CA LEU A 20 2.96 -2.85 -6.92
C LEU A 20 4.28 -3.60 -6.69
N ALA A 21 5.39 -3.14 -7.26
CA ALA A 21 6.71 -3.71 -7.03
C ALA A 21 7.11 -3.62 -5.56
N ILE A 22 6.92 -2.48 -4.91
CA ILE A 22 7.19 -2.30 -3.47
C ILE A 22 6.29 -3.20 -2.62
N ALA A 23 5.00 -3.30 -2.93
CA ALA A 23 4.08 -4.20 -2.23
C ALA A 23 4.50 -5.67 -2.38
N GLY A 24 4.97 -6.07 -3.56
CA GLY A 24 5.53 -7.41 -3.84
C GLY A 24 6.79 -7.70 -3.03
N GLU A 25 7.72 -6.74 -2.95
CA GLU A 25 8.93 -6.87 -2.12
C GLU A 25 8.60 -6.99 -0.62
N LEU A 26 7.61 -6.22 -0.13
CA LEU A 26 7.12 -6.33 1.24
C LEU A 26 6.47 -7.69 1.51
N HIS A 27 5.70 -8.21 0.56
CA HIS A 27 5.11 -9.54 0.67
C HIS A 27 6.20 -10.62 0.74
N ALA A 28 7.19 -10.58 -0.16
CA ALA A 28 8.32 -11.51 -0.14
C ALA A 28 9.14 -11.40 1.15
N LEU A 29 9.26 -10.20 1.70
CA LEU A 29 9.93 -10.00 2.99
C LEU A 29 9.13 -10.61 4.14
N ASN A 30 7.79 -10.48 4.15
CA ASN A 30 6.91 -11.12 5.12
C ASN A 30 7.08 -12.65 5.11
N ASP A 31 7.11 -13.25 3.92
CA ASP A 31 7.31 -14.70 3.76
C ASP A 31 8.70 -15.13 4.23
N ALA A 32 9.74 -14.36 3.89
CA ALA A 32 11.09 -14.63 4.31
C ALA A 32 11.25 -14.58 5.85
N VAL A 33 10.61 -13.61 6.51
CA VAL A 33 10.62 -13.49 7.97
C VAL A 33 9.86 -14.65 8.62
N ALA A 34 8.68 -15.00 8.11
CA ALA A 34 7.88 -16.11 8.61
C ALA A 34 8.57 -17.48 8.44
N ALA A 35 9.39 -17.62 7.39
CA ALA A 35 10.15 -18.83 7.11
C ALA A 35 11.37 -19.03 8.02
N ILE A 36 11.79 -18.00 8.80
CA ILE A 36 12.90 -18.13 9.75
C ILE A 36 12.40 -18.97 10.94
N ARG A 37 12.59 -20.28 10.83
CA ARG A 37 12.34 -21.24 11.90
C ARG A 37 13.66 -21.75 12.46
N SER A 38 13.66 -22.07 13.77
CA SER A 38 14.75 -22.89 14.32
C SER A 38 14.77 -24.26 13.63
N PRO A 39 15.92 -24.78 13.27
CA PRO A 39 16.04 -26.09 12.64
C PRO A 39 15.54 -27.25 13.50
N ALA A 40 15.11 -27.03 14.74
CA ALA A 40 14.55 -28.02 15.64
C ALA A 40 13.06 -28.35 15.46
N GLY A 41 12.31 -27.60 14.64
CA GLY A 41 10.86 -27.74 14.48
C GLY A 41 10.44 -28.28 13.12
N GLY A 42 10.69 -29.53 12.78
CA GLY A 42 10.01 -30.26 11.71
C GLY A 42 8.53 -30.49 12.07
N PRO A 43 7.59 -30.55 11.07
CA PRO A 43 6.18 -30.78 11.36
C PRO A 43 5.94 -32.10 12.06
N GLY A 44 5.24 -32.01 13.17
CA GLY A 44 4.98 -33.02 14.15
C GLY A 44 4.72 -34.46 13.67
N HIS A 45 5.45 -35.37 14.29
CA HIS A 45 4.90 -36.66 14.67
C HIS A 45 5.49 -36.99 16.06
N ALA A 46 4.62 -37.04 17.03
CA ALA A 46 4.92 -37.59 18.33
C ALA A 46 5.22 -39.10 18.18
N VAL A 47 6.45 -39.51 18.44
CA VAL A 47 6.82 -40.91 18.75
C VAL A 47 7.78 -40.87 19.92
N PRO A 48 7.58 -41.76 20.91
CA PRO A 48 8.17 -41.64 22.23
C PRO A 48 9.65 -42.03 22.29
N ALA A 49 10.30 -41.41 23.25
CA ALA A 49 11.65 -41.58 23.72
C ALA A 49 12.33 -42.95 23.47
N ARG A 50 13.48 -42.89 22.77
CA ARG A 50 14.58 -43.82 23.10
C ARG A 50 15.91 -43.06 22.96
N ALA A 51 16.64 -43.07 24.04
CA ALA A 51 17.94 -42.46 24.20
C ALA A 51 18.92 -42.88 23.09
N ALA A 52 19.49 -41.89 22.38
CA ALA A 52 20.74 -42.02 21.68
C ALA A 52 21.53 -40.74 21.90
N THR A 53 22.57 -40.83 22.72
CA THR A 53 23.66 -39.90 22.90
C THR A 53 24.29 -39.57 21.55
N GLY A 54 24.01 -38.41 21.03
CA GLY A 54 24.67 -37.84 19.87
C GLY A 54 24.53 -36.32 19.98
N THR A 55 25.58 -35.65 20.46
CA THR A 55 25.75 -34.20 20.42
C THR A 55 25.81 -33.76 18.95
N VAL A 56 24.64 -33.54 18.34
CA VAL A 56 24.54 -32.96 17.00
C VAL A 56 24.44 -31.45 17.17
N ASP A 57 25.55 -30.83 16.89
CA ASP A 57 25.82 -29.41 16.62
C ASP A 57 24.64 -28.44 16.60
N ALA A 58 24.11 -28.07 17.75
CA ALA A 58 23.31 -26.86 17.93
C ALA A 58 24.11 -25.58 17.66
N THR A 59 25.44 -25.70 17.49
CA THR A 59 26.37 -24.59 17.28
C THR A 59 26.41 -24.12 15.80
N SER A 60 26.03 -24.95 14.82
CA SER A 60 26.09 -24.58 13.39
C SER A 60 24.79 -23.94 12.85
N ALA A 61 23.67 -24.16 13.52
CA ALA A 61 22.36 -23.64 13.09
C ALA A 61 22.10 -22.19 13.55
N ALA A 62 22.64 -21.80 14.68
CA ALA A 62 22.52 -20.44 15.22
C ALA A 62 23.12 -19.35 14.29
N PRO A 63 24.29 -19.54 13.63
CA PRO A 63 24.84 -18.55 12.70
C PRO A 63 24.01 -18.41 11.41
N SER A 64 23.30 -19.44 10.97
CA SER A 64 22.49 -19.36 9.74
C SER A 64 21.22 -18.54 9.93
N ALA A 65 20.48 -18.72 11.02
CA ALA A 65 19.30 -17.94 11.36
C ALA A 65 19.63 -16.45 11.60
N TYR A 66 20.74 -16.19 12.28
CA TYR A 66 21.23 -14.82 12.47
C TYR A 66 21.57 -14.14 11.14
N LYS A 67 22.28 -14.84 10.24
CA LYS A 67 22.63 -14.32 8.92
C LYS A 67 21.39 -14.05 8.05
N ALA A 68 20.39 -14.94 8.12
CA ALA A 68 19.11 -14.75 7.44
C ALA A 68 18.40 -13.49 7.97
N MET A 69 18.37 -13.28 9.28
CA MET A 69 17.75 -12.10 9.90
C MET A 69 18.47 -10.81 9.52
N VAL A 70 19.81 -10.80 9.44
CA VAL A 70 20.57 -9.65 8.96
C VAL A 70 20.20 -9.34 7.50
N GLY A 71 20.04 -10.36 6.65
CA GLY A 71 19.57 -10.20 5.28
C GLY A 71 18.17 -9.58 5.19
N VAL A 72 17.25 -10.00 6.05
CA VAL A 72 15.90 -9.42 6.18
C VAL A 72 15.96 -7.94 6.55
N VAL A 73 16.78 -7.60 7.57
CA VAL A 73 16.96 -6.19 7.98
C VAL A 73 17.48 -5.33 6.84
N SER A 74 18.50 -5.81 6.12
CA SER A 74 19.07 -5.08 4.97
C SER A 74 18.03 -4.87 3.86
N ARG A 75 17.24 -5.90 3.52
CA ARG A 75 16.15 -5.76 2.54
C ARG A 75 15.07 -4.78 3.00
N HIS A 76 14.67 -4.83 4.27
CA HIS A 76 13.72 -3.88 4.82
C HIS A 76 14.21 -2.44 4.72
N GLN A 77 15.50 -2.18 5.00
CA GLN A 77 16.09 -0.85 4.86
C GLN A 77 16.07 -0.36 3.39
N LEU A 78 16.34 -1.25 2.43
CA LEU A 78 16.23 -0.92 1.00
C LEU A 78 14.79 -0.57 0.60
N ILE A 79 13.81 -1.34 1.07
CA ILE A 79 12.39 -1.07 0.80
C ILE A 79 11.99 0.28 1.38
N LEU A 80 12.41 0.60 2.62
CA LEU A 80 12.14 1.91 3.23
C LEU A 80 12.75 3.07 2.44
N ALA A 81 13.98 2.89 1.93
CA ALA A 81 14.62 3.87 1.06
C ALA A 81 13.85 4.05 -0.25
N SER A 82 13.44 2.96 -0.90
CA SER A 82 12.64 3.00 -2.13
C SER A 82 11.28 3.68 -1.92
N ILE A 83 10.61 3.45 -0.79
CA ILE A 83 9.36 4.13 -0.43
C ILE A 83 9.59 5.63 -0.29
N ARG A 84 10.67 6.04 0.36
CA ARG A 84 11.00 7.46 0.54
C ARG A 84 11.29 8.15 -0.80
N GLU A 85 12.06 7.52 -1.68
CA GLU A 85 12.34 8.05 -3.02
C GLU A 85 11.05 8.16 -3.85
N LEU A 86 10.22 7.12 -3.81
CA LEU A 86 8.91 7.14 -4.47
C LEU A 86 8.04 8.27 -3.93
N GLU A 87 7.97 8.45 -2.62
CA GLU A 87 7.22 9.52 -1.96
C GLU A 87 7.71 10.89 -2.41
N LEU A 88 9.02 11.14 -2.49
CA LEU A 88 9.58 12.41 -2.95
C LEU A 88 9.16 12.75 -4.38
N VAL A 89 9.17 11.77 -5.28
CA VAL A 89 8.79 11.95 -6.69
C VAL A 89 7.27 12.13 -6.84
N MET A 90 6.50 11.31 -6.14
CA MET A 90 5.03 11.25 -6.28
C MET A 90 4.30 12.37 -5.53
N ASN A 91 4.90 12.94 -4.49
CA ASN A 91 4.24 13.82 -3.52
C ASN A 91 3.41 14.93 -4.17
N HIS A 92 4.03 15.73 -5.05
CA HIS A 92 3.35 16.86 -5.70
C HIS A 92 2.46 16.43 -6.86
N SER A 93 2.94 15.48 -7.68
CA SER A 93 2.23 15.04 -8.88
C SER A 93 0.93 14.35 -8.54
N ILE A 94 0.95 13.40 -7.61
CA ILE A 94 -0.27 12.67 -7.20
C ILE A 94 -1.20 13.55 -6.37
N PHE A 95 -0.67 14.44 -5.53
CA PHE A 95 -1.54 15.38 -4.82
C PHE A 95 -2.34 16.25 -5.79
N LEU A 96 -1.67 16.83 -6.78
CA LEU A 96 -2.34 17.66 -7.79
C LEU A 96 -3.36 16.84 -8.60
N LEU A 97 -3.00 15.63 -8.99
CA LEU A 97 -3.88 14.70 -9.72
C LEU A 97 -5.13 14.38 -8.90
N LEU A 98 -5.00 13.97 -7.64
CA LEU A 98 -6.13 13.66 -6.77
C LEU A 98 -7.04 14.88 -6.55
N PHE A 99 -6.43 16.06 -6.36
CA PHE A 99 -7.17 17.31 -6.21
C PHE A 99 -7.95 17.68 -7.47
N LEU A 100 -7.31 17.58 -8.65
CA LEU A 100 -7.98 17.83 -9.93
C LEU A 100 -9.07 16.81 -10.20
N ASN A 101 -8.86 15.54 -9.88
CA ASN A 101 -9.88 14.51 -10.03
C ASN A 101 -11.09 14.77 -9.12
N MET A 102 -10.88 15.21 -7.89
CA MET A 102 -11.97 15.63 -7.00
C MET A 102 -12.80 16.77 -7.62
N LEU A 103 -12.14 17.80 -8.17
CA LEU A 103 -12.82 18.90 -8.85
C LEU A 103 -13.55 18.43 -10.13
N ASN A 104 -12.91 17.57 -10.93
CA ASN A 104 -13.53 17.00 -12.13
C ASN A 104 -14.79 16.21 -11.81
N ILE A 105 -14.75 15.36 -10.78
CA ILE A 105 -15.92 14.59 -10.32
C ILE A 105 -17.05 15.54 -9.93
N CYS A 106 -16.75 16.59 -9.16
CA CYS A 106 -17.71 17.61 -8.75
C CYS A 106 -18.35 18.30 -9.97
N VAL A 107 -17.53 18.80 -10.90
CA VAL A 107 -18.00 19.53 -12.09
C VAL A 107 -18.82 18.62 -13.01
N HIS A 108 -18.33 17.40 -13.31
CA HIS A 108 -19.07 16.45 -14.14
C HIS A 108 -20.40 16.05 -13.55
N THR A 109 -20.46 15.81 -12.23
CA THR A 109 -21.72 15.49 -11.53
C THR A 109 -22.68 16.69 -11.59
N PHE A 110 -22.17 17.90 -11.36
CA PHE A 110 -22.98 19.14 -11.44
C PHE A 110 -23.53 19.38 -12.86
N VAL A 111 -22.66 19.30 -13.88
CA VAL A 111 -23.08 19.47 -15.28
C VAL A 111 -24.11 18.41 -15.66
N THR A 112 -23.91 17.16 -15.25
CA THR A 112 -24.87 16.07 -15.49
C THR A 112 -26.22 16.36 -14.85
N ALA A 113 -26.25 16.85 -13.60
CA ALA A 113 -27.48 17.22 -12.90
C ALA A 113 -28.24 18.37 -13.61
N VAL A 114 -27.50 19.37 -14.10
CA VAL A 114 -28.09 20.52 -14.84
C VAL A 114 -28.61 20.07 -16.22
N LEU A 115 -27.89 19.21 -16.92
CA LEU A 115 -28.31 18.68 -18.23
C LEU A 115 -29.54 17.77 -18.12
N LEU A 116 -29.70 17.05 -17.01
CA LEU A 116 -30.91 16.26 -16.73
C LEU A 116 -32.18 17.11 -16.59
N GLN A 117 -32.04 18.36 -16.14
CA GLN A 117 -33.17 19.31 -16.04
C GLN A 117 -33.52 19.97 -17.40
N LYS A 118 -32.59 19.96 -18.31
CA LYS A 118 -32.76 20.49 -19.67
C LYS A 118 -32.85 19.29 -20.61
N GLU A 119 -33.91 19.11 -21.35
CA GLU A 119 -34.06 18.01 -22.33
C GLU A 119 -32.92 18.08 -23.41
N VAL A 120 -31.74 17.59 -23.04
CA VAL A 120 -30.53 17.59 -23.87
C VAL A 120 -30.43 16.24 -24.61
N GLN A 121 -29.77 16.26 -25.76
CA GLN A 121 -29.52 15.07 -26.58
C GLN A 121 -28.89 13.92 -25.77
N PRO A 122 -29.40 12.67 -25.87
CA PRO A 122 -28.96 11.52 -25.09
C PRO A 122 -27.47 11.19 -25.28
N THR A 123 -26.90 11.53 -26.44
CA THR A 123 -25.45 11.32 -26.71
C THR A 123 -24.55 12.16 -25.84
N THR A 124 -24.94 13.39 -25.50
CA THR A 124 -24.18 14.28 -24.61
C THR A 124 -24.25 13.76 -23.16
N MET A 125 -25.43 13.33 -22.72
CA MET A 125 -25.64 12.72 -21.43
C MET A 125 -24.78 11.46 -21.23
N TYR A 126 -24.78 10.56 -22.21
CA TYR A 126 -23.94 9.36 -22.18
C TYR A 126 -22.45 9.69 -22.02
N LYS A 127 -21.94 10.67 -22.78
CA LYS A 127 -20.53 11.09 -22.66
C LYS A 127 -20.19 11.61 -21.27
N MET A 128 -21.04 12.42 -20.66
CA MET A 128 -20.81 12.98 -19.33
C MET A 128 -20.83 11.90 -18.23
N VAL A 129 -21.81 11.01 -18.28
CA VAL A 129 -21.94 9.92 -17.30
C VAL A 129 -20.80 8.90 -17.43
N SER A 130 -20.36 8.58 -18.67
CA SER A 130 -19.29 7.60 -18.89
C SER A 130 -17.90 8.08 -18.48
N THR A 131 -17.70 9.38 -18.27
CA THR A 131 -16.43 9.95 -17.83
C THR A 131 -16.24 9.83 -16.31
N LEU A 132 -17.32 9.81 -15.52
CA LEU A 132 -17.24 9.71 -14.05
C LEU A 132 -16.52 8.45 -13.56
N PRO A 133 -16.82 7.21 -14.04
CA PRO A 133 -16.13 6.02 -13.60
C PRO A 133 -14.64 6.02 -13.93
N ILE A 134 -14.19 6.76 -14.94
CA ILE A 134 -12.77 6.87 -15.30
C ILE A 134 -12.02 7.60 -14.17
N TYR A 135 -12.51 8.75 -13.71
CA TYR A 135 -11.91 9.48 -12.59
C TYR A 135 -11.96 8.69 -11.27
N MET A 136 -13.07 7.95 -11.05
CA MET A 136 -13.21 7.08 -9.89
C MET A 136 -12.17 5.95 -9.92
N TYR A 137 -11.98 5.32 -11.08
CA TYR A 137 -11.03 4.24 -11.27
C TYR A 137 -9.59 4.70 -11.04
N GLU A 138 -9.19 5.82 -11.67
CA GLU A 138 -7.86 6.41 -11.54
C GLU A 138 -7.54 6.75 -10.07
N THR A 139 -8.42 7.49 -9.40
CA THR A 139 -8.26 7.83 -7.98
C THR A 139 -8.25 6.57 -7.10
N GLY A 140 -9.12 5.60 -7.40
CA GLY A 140 -9.23 4.33 -6.69
C GLY A 140 -7.96 3.49 -6.77
N LEU A 141 -7.32 3.42 -7.95
CA LEU A 141 -6.08 2.67 -8.14
C LEU A 141 -4.99 3.14 -7.18
N TYR A 142 -4.71 4.43 -7.13
CA TYR A 142 -3.69 4.97 -6.23
C TYR A 142 -3.97 4.67 -4.77
N CYS A 143 -5.23 4.83 -4.35
CA CYS A 143 -5.64 4.58 -2.97
C CYS A 143 -5.60 3.09 -2.60
N ILE A 144 -5.95 2.18 -3.53
CA ILE A 144 -5.91 0.73 -3.31
C ILE A 144 -4.47 0.25 -3.19
N PHE A 145 -3.58 0.65 -4.09
CA PHE A 145 -2.18 0.23 -4.03
C PHE A 145 -1.43 0.85 -2.85
N GLY A 146 -1.74 2.11 -2.50
CA GLY A 146 -1.24 2.73 -1.27
C GLY A 146 -1.67 1.96 -0.03
N GLN A 147 -2.93 1.56 0.05
CA GLN A 147 -3.44 0.72 1.13
C GLN A 147 -2.76 -0.66 1.18
N THR A 148 -2.46 -1.25 0.03
CA THR A 148 -1.75 -2.54 -0.02
C THR A 148 -0.36 -2.46 0.61
N ILE A 149 0.36 -1.36 0.41
CA ILE A 149 1.67 -1.13 1.05
C ILE A 149 1.50 -1.01 2.56
N ILE A 150 0.49 -0.29 3.05
CA ILE A 150 0.17 -0.16 4.48
C ILE A 150 -0.12 -1.54 5.07
N ASP A 151 -1.03 -2.30 4.45
CA ASP A 151 -1.46 -3.62 4.92
C ASP A 151 -0.28 -4.61 4.99
N GLN A 152 0.63 -4.59 4.02
CA GLN A 152 1.84 -5.43 4.04
C GLN A 152 2.85 -4.98 5.09
N GLY A 153 2.97 -3.68 5.33
CA GLY A 153 3.81 -3.11 6.39
C GLY A 153 3.34 -3.54 7.78
N GLU A 154 2.03 -3.47 8.04
CA GLU A 154 1.44 -3.90 9.32
C GLU A 154 1.62 -5.40 9.58
N ARG A 155 1.52 -6.22 8.53
CA ARG A 155 1.76 -7.67 8.62
C ARG A 155 3.19 -8.02 9.00
N LEU A 156 4.17 -7.16 8.68
CA LEU A 156 5.59 -7.43 8.88
C LEU A 156 5.93 -7.65 10.37
N ALA A 157 5.39 -6.83 11.25
CA ALA A 157 5.56 -7.00 12.69
C ALA A 157 4.96 -8.31 13.19
N THR A 158 3.77 -8.69 12.71
CA THR A 158 3.09 -9.94 13.04
C THR A 158 3.86 -11.15 12.50
N SER A 159 4.37 -11.09 11.28
CA SER A 159 5.21 -12.14 10.68
C SER A 159 6.50 -12.34 11.47
N ALA A 160 7.12 -11.26 11.95
CA ALA A 160 8.30 -11.31 12.79
C ALA A 160 7.99 -11.95 14.17
N PHE A 161 6.85 -11.61 14.77
CA PHE A 161 6.44 -12.21 16.04
C PHE A 161 6.12 -13.71 15.91
N SER A 162 5.55 -14.14 14.80
CA SER A 162 5.21 -15.53 14.52
C SER A 162 6.40 -16.40 14.10
N SER A 163 7.60 -15.82 13.91
CA SER A 163 8.82 -16.58 13.64
C SER A 163 9.22 -17.42 14.85
N GLY A 164 9.97 -18.52 14.65
CA GLY A 164 10.42 -19.44 15.72
C GLY A 164 11.50 -18.85 16.64
N TRP A 165 11.38 -17.58 17.01
CA TRP A 165 12.37 -16.82 17.77
C TRP A 165 12.70 -17.33 19.18
N PRO A 166 11.78 -18.00 19.95
CA PRO A 166 12.10 -18.47 21.31
C PRO A 166 13.23 -19.49 21.32
N GLU A 167 13.35 -20.29 20.27
CA GLU A 167 14.35 -21.32 20.12
C GLU A 167 15.69 -20.82 19.59
N CYS A 168 15.73 -19.55 19.16
CA CYS A 168 16.91 -18.92 18.59
C CYS A 168 17.82 -18.31 19.66
N GLY A 169 19.10 -18.14 19.34
CA GLY A 169 20.11 -17.57 20.23
C GLY A 169 19.85 -16.10 20.61
N VAL A 170 20.45 -15.64 21.69
CA VAL A 170 20.28 -14.28 22.26
C VAL A 170 20.61 -13.19 21.24
N ARG A 171 21.60 -13.38 20.37
CA ARG A 171 21.98 -12.42 19.32
C ARG A 171 20.83 -12.22 18.33
N PHE A 172 20.20 -13.32 17.88
CA PHE A 172 19.05 -13.27 16.98
C PHE A 172 17.88 -12.50 17.63
N ARG A 173 17.54 -12.84 18.89
CA ARG A 173 16.44 -12.20 19.62
C ARG A 173 16.61 -10.69 19.77
N ARG A 174 17.84 -10.20 20.00
CA ARG A 174 18.13 -8.75 20.06
C ARG A 174 17.87 -8.06 18.71
N VAL A 175 18.35 -8.65 17.62
CA VAL A 175 18.15 -8.07 16.27
C VAL A 175 16.67 -8.10 15.89
N LEU A 176 15.98 -9.21 16.18
CA LEU A 176 14.55 -9.34 15.94
C LEU A 176 13.74 -8.28 16.72
N LEU A 177 14.07 -8.03 17.97
CA LEU A 177 13.38 -7.03 18.80
C LEU A 177 13.51 -5.63 18.21
N VAL A 178 14.73 -5.24 17.81
CA VAL A 178 14.97 -3.96 17.14
C VAL A 178 14.22 -3.88 15.80
N PHE A 179 14.22 -4.98 15.04
CA PHE A 179 13.47 -5.07 13.78
C PHE A 179 11.97 -4.89 14.01
N MET A 180 11.39 -5.58 15.00
CA MET A 180 9.96 -5.47 15.34
C MET A 180 9.58 -4.05 15.76
N LEU A 181 10.42 -3.37 16.57
CA LEU A 181 10.21 -1.97 16.93
C LEU A 181 10.17 -1.05 15.71
N ARG A 182 10.98 -1.33 14.70
CA ARG A 182 10.98 -0.56 13.44
C ARG A 182 9.81 -0.95 12.54
N ALA A 183 9.50 -2.24 12.45
CA ALA A 183 8.40 -2.78 11.64
C ALA A 183 7.01 -2.41 12.19
N SER A 184 6.89 -2.09 13.49
CA SER A 184 5.63 -1.61 14.08
C SER A 184 5.33 -0.16 13.75
N GLN A 185 6.27 0.59 13.17
CA GLN A 185 5.97 1.93 12.68
C GLN A 185 5.17 1.83 11.37
N PRO A 186 4.04 2.56 11.26
CA PRO A 186 3.18 2.48 10.08
C PRO A 186 3.96 2.91 8.83
N LEU A 187 3.94 2.03 7.83
CA LEU A 187 4.45 2.33 6.50
C LEU A 187 3.34 3.03 5.72
N GLN A 188 3.54 4.28 5.33
CA GLN A 188 2.52 5.07 4.65
C GLN A 188 3.17 5.85 3.52
N LEU A 189 2.47 5.94 2.39
CA LEU A 189 2.79 6.86 1.31
C LEU A 189 1.98 8.14 1.51
N THR A 190 2.64 9.25 1.78
CA THR A 190 2.00 10.55 1.95
C THR A 190 2.10 11.39 0.69
N VAL A 191 1.01 12.07 0.34
CA VAL A 191 0.93 12.99 -0.80
C VAL A 191 0.49 14.37 -0.33
N GLY A 192 1.12 15.42 -0.85
CA GLY A 192 0.90 16.80 -0.40
C GLY A 192 1.26 17.03 1.07
N GLN A 193 2.05 16.14 1.69
CA GLN A 193 2.41 16.17 3.12
C GLN A 193 1.19 16.13 4.08
N MET A 194 -0.02 15.90 3.56
CA MET A 194 -1.27 15.96 4.34
C MET A 194 -2.11 14.68 4.18
N TYR A 195 -2.07 14.05 3.05
CA TYR A 195 -2.94 12.91 2.75
C TYR A 195 -2.13 11.62 2.58
N THR A 196 -2.52 10.60 3.31
CA THR A 196 -1.97 9.24 3.13
C THR A 196 -2.74 8.55 2.01
N LEU A 197 -2.05 7.91 1.06
CA LEU A 197 -2.70 7.08 0.04
C LEU A 197 -3.35 5.86 0.68
N SER A 198 -4.63 5.96 1.00
CA SER A 198 -5.40 4.94 1.71
C SER A 198 -6.85 4.88 1.23
N ARG A 199 -7.56 3.82 1.57
CA ARG A 199 -9.01 3.72 1.34
C ARG A 199 -9.78 4.85 2.02
N HIS A 200 -9.31 5.30 3.17
CA HIS A 200 -9.93 6.41 3.89
C HIS A 200 -9.85 7.71 3.09
N THR A 201 -8.70 8.01 2.50
CA THR A 201 -8.49 9.19 1.65
C THR A 201 -9.38 9.14 0.41
N PHE A 202 -9.57 7.96 -0.20
CA PHE A 202 -10.53 7.81 -1.31
C PHE A 202 -11.94 8.23 -0.89
N LEU A 203 -12.43 7.77 0.26
CA LEU A 203 -13.74 8.17 0.78
C LEU A 203 -13.81 9.67 1.11
N GLN A 204 -12.74 10.25 1.63
CA GLN A 204 -12.66 11.69 1.90
C GLN A 204 -12.76 12.51 0.61
N LEU A 205 -12.11 12.08 -0.47
CA LEU A 205 -12.19 12.74 -1.79
C LEU A 205 -13.60 12.67 -2.36
N LEU A 206 -14.27 11.52 -2.24
CA LEU A 206 -15.67 11.37 -2.65
C LEU A 206 -16.60 12.28 -1.84
N ASN A 207 -16.47 12.29 -0.54
CA ASN A 207 -17.25 13.16 0.33
C ASN A 207 -17.01 14.65 0.04
N GLY A 208 -15.75 15.02 -0.22
CA GLY A 208 -15.37 16.36 -0.63
C GLY A 208 -16.02 16.77 -1.94
N SER A 209 -15.98 15.92 -2.97
CA SER A 209 -16.63 16.18 -4.26
C SER A 209 -18.14 16.31 -4.14
N TYR A 210 -18.78 15.49 -3.32
CA TYR A 210 -20.20 15.57 -3.02
C TYR A 210 -20.60 16.86 -2.28
N THR A 211 -19.79 17.29 -1.33
CA THR A 211 -20.01 18.54 -0.61
C THR A 211 -19.93 19.75 -1.53
N LEU A 212 -18.92 19.79 -2.38
CA LEU A 212 -18.76 20.83 -3.41
C LEU A 212 -19.93 20.82 -4.41
N PHE A 213 -20.37 19.64 -4.84
CA PHE A 213 -21.54 19.48 -5.70
C PHE A 213 -22.79 20.09 -5.05
N ASN A 214 -23.08 19.76 -3.79
CA ASN A 214 -24.24 20.30 -3.07
C ASN A 214 -24.18 21.82 -2.97
N MET A 215 -23.01 22.38 -2.70
CA MET A 215 -22.80 23.84 -2.64
C MET A 215 -23.11 24.50 -3.98
N LEU A 216 -22.58 23.96 -5.10
CA LEU A 216 -22.84 24.47 -6.43
C LEU A 216 -24.32 24.36 -6.82
N TYR A 217 -24.97 23.26 -6.45
CA TYR A 217 -26.39 23.04 -6.74
C TYR A 217 -27.29 24.02 -5.98
N GLN A 218 -26.99 24.33 -4.70
CA GLN A 218 -27.71 25.34 -3.92
C GLN A 218 -27.55 26.75 -4.50
N ILE A 219 -26.34 27.12 -4.93
CA ILE A 219 -26.10 28.43 -5.56
C ILE A 219 -26.94 28.59 -6.84
N GLN A 220 -27.07 27.51 -7.62
CA GLN A 220 -27.89 27.54 -8.83
C GLN A 220 -29.38 27.60 -8.53
N GLY A 221 -29.87 26.90 -7.50
CA GLY A 221 -31.28 26.90 -7.12
C GLY A 221 -31.79 28.24 -6.54
N ASN A 222 -30.87 29.10 -6.09
CA ASN A 222 -31.17 30.43 -5.57
C ASN A 222 -31.17 31.53 -6.65
N LYS A 223 -30.95 31.20 -7.92
CA LYS A 223 -31.09 32.09 -9.09
C LYS A 223 -32.37 31.82 -9.83
#